data_7e09036563525b769ddc74ff96622f51
#
_entry.id   7e09036563525b769ddc74ff96622f51
#
_cell.length_a   1.000
_cell.length_b   1.000
_cell.length_c   1.000
_cell.angle_alpha   90.00
_cell.angle_beta   90.00
_cell.angle_gamma   90.00
#
_symmetry.space_group_name_H-M   'P 1'
#
loop_
_entity.id
_entity.type
_entity.pdbx_description
1 polymer ?
#
loop_
_entity_poly.entity_id
_entity_poly.type
_entity_poly.pdbx_seq_one_letter_code
_entity_poly.pdbx_strand_id
1 'polypeptide(L)'
;MSDPVVELRGVSKAFGEKVVLDAVDLAVTRGEVLVILGGSGTGKSVTLRHMNGLTHPDSGEVLVDGVDVSRLPEEELGPVRRKVGMLFQMGALFDSMSVFENVAFALWEHTAMTEAEVEARVREVLGFVNLGPDVMPLLPSSLSGGMWKRVSLARTIALKPDVLLYDEPTTGLDPVTSMTINRLIVDLNTRLATTSVVVTHDIASALFVADRIAFLEKGRFAFVGTPDEARRSGVAALRAFLAAEEAGA
;
A
#
# COMPACT_ATOMS: atom_id res chain seq x y z
N MET A 1 16.75 13.82 12.40
CA MET A 1 15.58 13.00 12.05
C MET A 1 15.27 13.34 10.61
N SER A 2 15.14 12.37 9.71
CA SER A 2 14.74 12.63 8.31
C SER A 2 13.30 13.12 8.30
N ASP A 3 13.01 14.10 7.43
CA ASP A 3 11.64 14.61 7.28
C ASP A 3 10.71 13.48 6.80
N PRO A 4 9.48 13.39 7.34
CA PRO A 4 8.52 12.38 6.92
C PRO A 4 8.12 12.60 5.46
N VAL A 5 7.97 11.49 4.69
CA VAL A 5 7.49 11.55 3.31
C VAL A 5 5.97 11.58 3.23
N VAL A 6 5.28 10.98 4.21
CA VAL A 6 3.83 11.09 4.39
C VAL A 6 3.55 11.43 5.85
N GLU A 7 2.66 12.38 6.10
CA GLU A 7 2.29 12.78 7.44
C GLU A 7 0.79 13.07 7.54
N LEU A 8 0.15 12.51 8.55
CA LEU A 8 -1.21 12.80 8.95
C LEU A 8 -1.15 13.62 10.23
N ARG A 9 -1.83 14.76 10.28
CA ARG A 9 -1.87 15.67 11.43
C ARG A 9 -3.32 15.91 11.85
N GLY A 10 -3.73 15.32 12.97
CA GLY A 10 -5.06 15.48 13.53
C GLY A 10 -6.19 15.06 12.58
N VAL A 11 -5.95 14.07 11.70
CA VAL A 11 -6.89 13.68 10.65
C VAL A 11 -8.11 13.00 11.24
N SER A 12 -9.29 13.54 10.93
CA SER A 12 -10.58 12.94 11.30
C SER A 12 -11.41 12.65 10.06
N LYS A 13 -12.16 11.54 10.10
CA LYS A 13 -13.07 11.14 9.03
C LYS A 13 -14.28 10.40 9.57
N ALA A 14 -15.47 10.82 9.13
CA ALA A 14 -16.73 10.13 9.40
C ALA A 14 -17.47 9.83 8.09
N PHE A 15 -18.30 8.82 8.11
CA PHE A 15 -19.26 8.49 7.05
C PHE A 15 -20.65 8.40 7.68
N GLY A 16 -21.47 9.43 7.46
CA GLY A 16 -22.70 9.65 8.21
C GLY A 16 -22.37 9.83 9.70
N GLU A 17 -23.03 9.06 10.56
CA GLU A 17 -22.80 9.10 12.02
C GLU A 17 -21.59 8.28 12.49
N LYS A 18 -20.99 7.47 11.60
CA LYS A 18 -19.88 6.59 11.95
C LYS A 18 -18.55 7.32 11.84
N VAL A 19 -17.94 7.64 12.98
CA VAL A 19 -16.55 8.11 13.02
C VAL A 19 -15.62 6.94 12.72
N VAL A 20 -14.75 7.10 11.71
CA VAL A 20 -13.80 6.08 11.24
C VAL A 20 -12.38 6.42 11.63
N LEU A 21 -11.99 7.71 11.56
CA LEU A 21 -10.73 8.23 12.08
C LEU A 21 -11.05 9.42 13.01
N ASP A 22 -10.38 9.50 14.15
CA ASP A 22 -10.63 10.47 15.20
C ASP A 22 -9.30 11.13 15.61
N ALA A 23 -9.01 12.29 15.02
CA ALA A 23 -7.81 13.10 15.25
C ALA A 23 -6.52 12.27 15.24
N VAL A 24 -6.29 11.51 14.16
CA VAL A 24 -5.11 10.64 14.05
C VAL A 24 -3.89 11.40 13.60
N ASP A 25 -2.76 11.13 14.25
CA ASP A 25 -1.43 11.58 13.87
C ASP A 25 -0.58 10.37 13.47
N LEU A 26 0.12 10.46 12.33
CA LEU A 26 1.02 9.42 11.85
C LEU A 26 2.08 10.04 10.93
N ALA A 27 3.34 9.73 11.18
CA ALA A 27 4.44 10.11 10.30
C ALA A 27 5.11 8.86 9.73
N VAL A 28 5.32 8.85 8.40
CA VAL A 28 6.01 7.80 7.65
C VAL A 28 7.36 8.31 7.22
N THR A 29 8.42 7.65 7.67
CA THR A 29 9.80 8.03 7.35
C THR A 29 10.20 7.52 5.97
N ARG A 30 10.99 8.30 5.25
CA ARG A 30 11.46 7.89 3.92
C ARG A 30 12.26 6.57 3.99
N GLY A 31 11.90 5.63 3.13
CA GLY A 31 12.56 4.33 3.01
C GLY A 31 12.05 3.24 3.97
N GLU A 32 11.19 3.58 4.95
CA GLU A 32 10.64 2.57 5.85
C GLU A 32 9.48 1.78 5.24
N VAL A 33 9.26 0.59 5.75
CA VAL A 33 8.02 -0.18 5.61
C VAL A 33 7.20 0.00 6.88
N LEU A 34 6.18 0.87 6.82
CA LEU A 34 5.22 1.05 7.91
C LEU A 34 4.01 0.13 7.67
N VAL A 35 3.65 -0.67 8.67
CA VAL A 35 2.42 -1.48 8.62
C VAL A 35 1.34 -0.87 9.50
N ILE A 36 0.16 -0.60 8.92
CA ILE A 36 -1.04 -0.24 9.67
C ILE A 36 -1.82 -1.52 9.93
N LEU A 37 -1.77 -1.99 11.17
CA LEU A 37 -2.40 -3.22 11.64
C LEU A 37 -3.71 -2.91 12.38
N GLY A 38 -4.70 -3.80 12.29
CA GLY A 38 -5.96 -3.64 13.02
C GLY A 38 -7.07 -4.52 12.45
N GLY A 39 -8.15 -4.66 13.18
CA GLY A 39 -9.31 -5.47 12.79
C GLY A 39 -10.01 -4.97 11.52
N SER A 40 -10.93 -5.78 10.98
CA SER A 40 -11.74 -5.38 9.83
C SER A 40 -12.61 -4.17 10.16
N GLY A 41 -12.70 -3.21 9.24
CA GLY A 41 -13.55 -2.02 9.38
C GLY A 41 -13.07 -0.96 10.38
N THR A 42 -11.82 -1.02 10.87
CA THR A 42 -11.24 -0.03 11.80
C THR A 42 -10.79 1.28 11.13
N GLY A 43 -10.79 1.36 9.78
CA GLY A 43 -10.39 2.58 9.07
C GLY A 43 -9.06 2.48 8.32
N LYS A 44 -8.38 1.33 8.30
CA LYS A 44 -7.07 1.14 7.66
C LYS A 44 -7.03 1.58 6.19
N SER A 45 -7.92 1.04 5.35
CA SER A 45 -7.98 1.42 3.93
C SER A 45 -8.40 2.89 3.74
N VAL A 46 -9.18 3.44 4.66
CA VAL A 46 -9.54 4.87 4.65
C VAL A 46 -8.28 5.71 4.89
N THR A 47 -7.43 5.29 5.83
CA THR A 47 -6.13 5.95 6.08
C THR A 47 -5.27 5.99 4.83
N LEU A 48 -5.12 4.85 4.10
CA LEU A 48 -4.38 4.83 2.83
C LEU A 48 -4.98 5.78 1.78
N ARG A 49 -6.31 5.82 1.66
CA ARG A 49 -6.99 6.67 0.67
C ARG A 49 -6.81 8.16 0.93
N HIS A 50 -6.53 8.56 2.16
CA HIS A 50 -6.15 9.94 2.45
C HIS A 50 -4.75 10.25 1.92
N MET A 51 -3.79 9.30 2.01
CA MET A 51 -2.39 9.49 1.60
C MET A 51 -2.21 9.70 0.09
N ASN A 52 -3.16 9.28 -0.75
CA ASN A 52 -3.12 9.51 -2.21
C ASN A 52 -4.25 10.43 -2.72
N GLY A 53 -4.96 11.11 -1.81
CA GLY A 53 -6.03 12.04 -2.15
C GLY A 53 -7.28 11.41 -2.74
N LEU A 54 -7.50 10.08 -2.59
CA LEU A 54 -8.75 9.42 -2.99
C LEU A 54 -9.91 9.71 -2.04
N THR A 55 -9.60 10.17 -0.84
CA THR A 55 -10.58 10.57 0.18
C THR A 55 -10.04 11.79 0.91
N HIS A 56 -10.85 12.84 1.03
CA HIS A 56 -10.48 14.02 1.81
C HIS A 56 -10.91 13.83 3.27
N PRO A 57 -10.09 14.27 4.25
CA PRO A 57 -10.47 14.28 5.65
C PRO A 57 -11.56 15.32 5.91
N ASP A 58 -12.32 15.14 6.99
CA ASP A 58 -13.29 16.14 7.46
C ASP A 58 -12.58 17.24 8.25
N SER A 59 -11.47 16.92 8.91
CA SER A 59 -10.56 17.86 9.57
C SER A 59 -9.13 17.29 9.64
N GLY A 60 -8.15 18.16 9.93
CA GLY A 60 -6.74 17.82 9.92
C GLY A 60 -6.09 18.03 8.55
N GLU A 61 -4.84 17.61 8.46
CA GLU A 61 -4.00 17.78 7.27
C GLU A 61 -3.33 16.46 6.89
N VAL A 62 -3.15 16.23 5.60
CA VAL A 62 -2.39 15.11 5.04
C VAL A 62 -1.30 15.67 4.14
N LEU A 63 -0.04 15.49 4.53
CA LEU A 63 1.09 15.95 3.75
C LEU A 63 1.75 14.76 3.05
N VAL A 64 2.06 14.95 1.77
CA VAL A 64 2.85 14.00 0.95
C VAL A 64 4.01 14.77 0.35
N ASP A 65 5.22 14.41 0.72
CA ASP A 65 6.45 15.11 0.33
C ASP A 65 6.36 16.62 0.59
N GLY A 66 5.78 17.00 1.74
CA GLY A 66 5.55 18.38 2.17
C GLY A 66 4.36 19.10 1.53
N VAL A 67 3.65 18.47 0.58
CA VAL A 67 2.46 19.03 -0.08
C VAL A 67 1.21 18.61 0.68
N ASP A 68 0.40 19.56 1.13
CA ASP A 68 -0.91 19.26 1.75
C ASP A 68 -1.91 18.82 0.67
N VAL A 69 -2.27 17.52 0.71
CA VAL A 69 -3.20 16.89 -0.24
C VAL A 69 -4.64 16.86 0.28
N SER A 70 -4.87 17.29 1.53
CA SER A 70 -6.19 17.18 2.18
C SER A 70 -7.26 18.05 1.51
N ARG A 71 -6.88 19.08 0.78
CA ARG A 71 -7.79 20.05 0.15
C ARG A 71 -7.51 20.29 -1.33
N LEU A 72 -6.58 19.55 -1.93
CA LEU A 72 -6.29 19.70 -3.34
C LEU A 72 -7.49 19.28 -4.19
N PRO A 73 -7.88 20.07 -5.20
CA PRO A 73 -8.89 19.67 -6.16
C PRO A 73 -8.36 18.49 -7.01
N GLU A 74 -9.28 17.74 -7.63
CA GLU A 74 -8.96 16.50 -8.36
C GLU A 74 -7.92 16.72 -9.47
N GLU A 75 -7.98 17.84 -10.17
CA GLU A 75 -7.06 18.23 -11.25
C GLU A 75 -5.61 18.46 -10.78
N GLU A 76 -5.41 18.78 -9.50
CA GLU A 76 -4.09 19.01 -8.91
C GLU A 76 -3.49 17.75 -8.24
N LEU A 77 -4.28 16.67 -8.07
CA LEU A 77 -3.81 15.42 -7.47
C LEU A 77 -2.96 14.55 -8.40
N GLY A 78 -2.97 14.82 -9.70
CA GLY A 78 -2.20 14.04 -10.70
C GLY A 78 -0.71 13.92 -10.37
N PRO A 79 0.01 15.01 -10.06
CA PRO A 79 1.42 14.95 -9.66
C PRO A 79 1.67 14.12 -8.39
N VAL A 80 0.77 14.21 -7.39
CA VAL A 80 0.87 13.42 -6.16
C VAL A 80 0.69 11.93 -6.45
N ARG A 81 -0.36 11.58 -7.22
CA ARG A 81 -0.67 10.18 -7.56
C ARG A 81 0.40 9.50 -8.42
N ARG A 82 1.20 10.26 -9.16
CA ARG A 82 2.38 9.69 -9.84
C ARG A 82 3.51 9.32 -8.87
N LYS A 83 3.64 10.06 -7.76
CA LYS A 83 4.62 9.77 -6.70
C LYS A 83 4.13 8.70 -5.72
N VAL A 84 2.82 8.50 -5.59
CA VAL A 84 2.20 7.60 -4.63
C VAL A 84 1.44 6.50 -5.37
N GLY A 85 2.10 5.38 -5.61
CA GLY A 85 1.47 4.19 -6.19
C GLY A 85 0.59 3.47 -5.17
N MET A 86 -0.56 2.94 -5.60
CA MET A 86 -1.45 2.17 -4.73
C MET A 86 -1.81 0.82 -5.32
N LEU A 87 -1.51 -0.25 -4.58
CA LEU A 87 -2.00 -1.59 -4.82
C LEU A 87 -3.32 -1.78 -4.06
N PHE A 88 -4.41 -1.87 -4.79
CA PHE A 88 -5.74 -2.12 -4.22
C PHE A 88 -5.93 -3.59 -3.82
N GLN A 89 -6.80 -3.84 -2.87
CA GLN A 89 -7.10 -5.19 -2.36
C GLN A 89 -7.46 -6.19 -3.47
N MET A 90 -8.25 -5.77 -4.47
CA MET A 90 -8.62 -6.60 -5.62
C MET A 90 -7.67 -6.45 -6.83
N GLY A 91 -6.57 -5.68 -6.69
CA GLY A 91 -5.57 -5.46 -7.74
C GLY A 91 -5.98 -4.48 -8.84
N ALA A 92 -7.27 -4.28 -9.09
CA ALA A 92 -7.87 -3.32 -10.03
C ALA A 92 -7.32 -3.39 -11.49
N LEU A 93 -6.98 -4.58 -11.99
CA LEU A 93 -6.61 -4.74 -13.40
C LEU A 93 -7.82 -4.50 -14.31
N PHE A 94 -7.57 -3.97 -15.50
CA PHE A 94 -8.58 -3.85 -16.54
C PHE A 94 -8.78 -5.22 -17.22
N ASP A 95 -9.94 -5.80 -17.08
CA ASP A 95 -10.25 -7.17 -17.55
C ASP A 95 -10.14 -7.33 -19.07
N SER A 96 -10.37 -6.25 -19.82
CA SER A 96 -10.32 -6.22 -21.29
C SER A 96 -8.92 -5.98 -21.86
N MET A 97 -7.93 -5.70 -21.01
CA MET A 97 -6.54 -5.41 -21.39
C MET A 97 -5.64 -6.59 -21.04
N SER A 98 -4.67 -6.89 -21.91
CA SER A 98 -3.59 -7.84 -21.61
C SER A 98 -2.76 -7.38 -20.42
N VAL A 99 -1.91 -8.26 -19.89
CA VAL A 99 -0.91 -7.92 -18.86
C VAL A 99 -0.01 -6.78 -19.34
N PHE A 100 0.45 -6.83 -20.59
CA PHE A 100 1.26 -5.76 -21.19
C PHE A 100 0.53 -4.42 -21.13
N GLU A 101 -0.70 -4.36 -21.66
CA GLU A 101 -1.51 -3.13 -21.71
C GLU A 101 -1.84 -2.62 -20.31
N ASN A 102 -2.14 -3.50 -19.36
CA ASN A 102 -2.37 -3.11 -17.97
C ASN A 102 -1.16 -2.42 -17.35
N VAL A 103 0.05 -2.93 -17.58
CA VAL A 103 1.29 -2.36 -17.03
C VAL A 103 1.71 -1.11 -17.80
N ALA A 104 1.54 -1.11 -19.12
CA ALA A 104 1.91 -0.01 -20.00
C ALA A 104 0.96 1.20 -19.89
N PHE A 105 -0.28 1.00 -19.46
CA PHE A 105 -1.33 2.03 -19.46
C PHE A 105 -0.88 3.36 -18.86
N ALA A 106 -0.33 3.32 -17.65
CA ALA A 106 0.14 4.54 -16.98
C ALA A 106 1.37 5.16 -17.66
N LEU A 107 2.21 4.36 -18.34
CA LEU A 107 3.37 4.86 -19.09
C LEU A 107 2.90 5.64 -20.32
N TRP A 108 1.92 5.13 -21.06
CA TRP A 108 1.35 5.83 -22.22
C TRP A 108 0.67 7.15 -21.84
N GLU A 109 -0.08 7.15 -20.73
CA GLU A 109 -0.81 8.34 -20.29
C GLU A 109 0.09 9.44 -19.69
N HIS A 110 1.21 9.07 -19.08
CA HIS A 110 1.97 9.99 -18.24
C HIS A 110 3.43 10.20 -18.64
N THR A 111 3.89 9.57 -19.72
CA THR A 111 5.27 9.73 -20.20
C THR A 111 5.32 9.96 -21.72
N ALA A 112 6.46 10.42 -22.20
CA ALA A 112 6.73 10.54 -23.64
C ALA A 112 7.59 9.36 -24.17
N MET A 113 7.53 8.20 -23.51
CA MET A 113 8.27 7.00 -23.91
C MET A 113 7.81 6.50 -25.29
N THR A 114 8.76 6.06 -26.10
CA THR A 114 8.48 5.31 -27.32
C THR A 114 7.96 3.91 -26.98
N GLU A 115 7.29 3.26 -27.93
CA GLU A 115 6.79 1.88 -27.74
C GLU A 115 7.89 0.91 -27.29
N ALA A 116 9.10 1.04 -27.83
CA ALA A 116 10.23 0.19 -27.45
C ALA A 116 10.67 0.45 -26.00
N GLU A 117 10.64 1.71 -25.53
CA GLU A 117 10.96 2.05 -24.14
C GLU A 117 9.85 1.58 -23.19
N VAL A 118 8.58 1.68 -23.59
CA VAL A 118 7.45 1.15 -22.83
C VAL A 118 7.57 -0.35 -22.69
N GLU A 119 7.85 -1.09 -23.79
CA GLU A 119 8.03 -2.54 -23.74
C GLU A 119 9.19 -2.94 -22.82
N ALA A 120 10.33 -2.24 -22.93
CA ALA A 120 11.49 -2.48 -22.07
C ALA A 120 11.15 -2.26 -20.60
N ARG A 121 10.40 -1.20 -20.28
CA ARG A 121 9.96 -0.89 -18.91
C ARG A 121 8.97 -1.92 -18.39
N VAL A 122 8.02 -2.38 -19.20
CA VAL A 122 7.07 -3.45 -18.84
C VAL A 122 7.82 -4.74 -18.50
N ARG A 123 8.79 -5.14 -19.33
CA ARG A 123 9.63 -6.32 -19.07
C ARG A 123 10.43 -6.19 -17.76
N GLU A 124 10.98 -5.01 -17.51
CA GLU A 124 11.73 -4.71 -16.29
C GLU A 124 10.85 -4.89 -15.04
N VAL A 125 9.66 -4.25 -15.00
CA VAL A 125 8.79 -4.32 -13.81
C VAL A 125 8.16 -5.68 -13.61
N LEU A 126 7.86 -6.43 -14.68
CA LEU A 126 7.45 -7.83 -14.57
C LEU A 126 8.56 -8.68 -13.96
N GLY A 127 9.83 -8.44 -14.34
CA GLY A 127 11.00 -9.08 -13.73
C GLY A 127 11.12 -8.78 -12.23
N PHE A 128 10.83 -7.55 -11.79
CA PHE A 128 10.84 -7.21 -10.36
C PHE A 128 9.83 -8.01 -9.53
N VAL A 129 8.71 -8.41 -10.15
CA VAL A 129 7.69 -9.22 -9.47
C VAL A 129 7.79 -10.71 -9.82
N ASN A 130 8.95 -11.16 -10.32
CA ASN A 130 9.25 -12.56 -10.69
C ASN A 130 8.23 -13.12 -11.70
N LEU A 131 7.89 -12.35 -12.73
CA LEU A 131 7.12 -12.78 -13.90
C LEU A 131 7.96 -12.64 -15.16
N GLY A 132 7.92 -13.66 -16.03
CA GLY A 132 8.58 -13.64 -17.34
C GLY A 132 7.80 -12.85 -18.38
N PRO A 133 8.39 -12.58 -19.56
CA PRO A 133 7.70 -11.88 -20.64
C PRO A 133 6.59 -12.71 -21.30
N ASP A 134 6.54 -14.00 -21.08
CA ASP A 134 5.52 -14.93 -21.55
C ASP A 134 4.11 -14.61 -21.02
N VAL A 135 4.02 -13.91 -19.90
CA VAL A 135 2.73 -13.48 -19.34
C VAL A 135 2.17 -12.22 -20.04
N MET A 136 2.97 -11.47 -20.78
CA MET A 136 2.56 -10.18 -21.37
C MET A 136 1.30 -10.25 -22.24
N PRO A 137 1.09 -11.27 -23.11
CA PRO A 137 -0.09 -11.37 -23.94
C PRO A 137 -1.33 -11.92 -23.22
N LEU A 138 -1.20 -12.41 -21.97
CA LEU A 138 -2.31 -12.99 -21.22
C LEU A 138 -3.33 -11.94 -20.80
N LEU A 139 -4.59 -12.33 -20.77
CA LEU A 139 -5.66 -11.55 -20.15
C LEU A 139 -5.70 -11.83 -18.62
N PRO A 140 -6.18 -10.89 -17.81
CA PRO A 140 -6.35 -11.09 -16.37
C PRO A 140 -7.10 -12.38 -16.01
N SER A 141 -8.13 -12.75 -16.76
CA SER A 141 -8.89 -14.00 -16.55
C SER A 141 -8.08 -15.29 -16.63
N SER A 142 -6.88 -15.24 -17.23
CA SER A 142 -5.97 -16.38 -17.37
C SER A 142 -4.93 -16.45 -16.24
N LEU A 143 -4.94 -15.49 -15.32
CA LEU A 143 -3.96 -15.40 -14.23
C LEU A 143 -4.42 -16.16 -12.99
N SER A 144 -3.49 -16.82 -12.30
CA SER A 144 -3.75 -17.27 -10.93
C SER A 144 -3.84 -16.07 -9.98
N GLY A 145 -4.44 -16.23 -8.78
CA GLY A 145 -4.55 -15.15 -7.79
C GLY A 145 -3.20 -14.50 -7.44
N GLY A 146 -2.15 -15.30 -7.29
CA GLY A 146 -0.80 -14.81 -7.04
C GLY A 146 -0.18 -14.07 -8.24
N MET A 147 -0.44 -14.54 -9.47
CA MET A 147 -0.03 -13.82 -10.69
C MET A 147 -0.78 -12.51 -10.82
N TRP A 148 -2.09 -12.50 -10.56
CA TRP A 148 -2.92 -11.28 -10.56
C TRP A 148 -2.33 -10.19 -9.66
N LYS A 149 -2.02 -10.54 -8.41
CA LYS A 149 -1.41 -9.61 -7.44
C LYS A 149 -0.05 -9.09 -7.92
N ARG A 150 0.80 -9.98 -8.48
CA ARG A 150 2.11 -9.60 -9.01
C ARG A 150 2.01 -8.69 -10.22
N VAL A 151 1.10 -8.94 -11.15
CA VAL A 151 0.83 -8.03 -12.29
C VAL A 151 0.31 -6.68 -11.81
N SER A 152 -0.62 -6.68 -10.84
CA SER A 152 -1.13 -5.44 -10.24
C SER A 152 -0.01 -4.64 -9.57
N LEU A 153 0.93 -5.32 -8.92
CA LEU A 153 2.11 -4.69 -8.33
C LEU A 153 3.06 -4.13 -9.41
N ALA A 154 3.34 -4.90 -10.49
CA ALA A 154 4.12 -4.43 -11.63
C ALA A 154 3.54 -3.14 -12.25
N ARG A 155 2.21 -3.09 -12.43
CA ARG A 155 1.48 -1.89 -12.88
C ARG A 155 1.68 -0.73 -11.91
N THR A 156 1.60 -0.98 -10.60
CA THR A 156 1.75 0.07 -9.58
C THR A 156 3.13 0.70 -9.59
N ILE A 157 4.20 -0.10 -9.84
CA ILE A 157 5.59 0.39 -9.84
C ILE A 157 6.06 0.88 -11.22
N ALA A 158 5.22 0.83 -12.26
CA ALA A 158 5.60 1.18 -13.63
C ALA A 158 6.14 2.62 -13.74
N LEU A 159 5.51 3.58 -13.07
CA LEU A 159 5.89 5.00 -13.04
C LEU A 159 7.01 5.35 -12.03
N LYS A 160 7.62 4.37 -11.35
CA LYS A 160 8.67 4.57 -10.33
C LYS A 160 8.20 5.50 -9.19
N PRO A 161 7.11 5.18 -8.47
CA PRO A 161 6.63 6.01 -7.38
C PRO A 161 7.64 6.03 -6.21
N ASP A 162 7.65 7.14 -5.47
CA ASP A 162 8.46 7.30 -4.24
C ASP A 162 7.84 6.59 -3.05
N VAL A 163 6.50 6.49 -3.04
CA VAL A 163 5.70 5.86 -1.98
C VAL A 163 4.81 4.77 -2.58
N LEU A 164 4.77 3.60 -1.94
CA LEU A 164 3.91 2.48 -2.30
C LEU A 164 2.91 2.21 -1.18
N LEU A 165 1.64 2.28 -1.51
CA LEU A 165 0.53 1.97 -0.61
C LEU A 165 -0.03 0.58 -0.97
N TYR A 166 -0.16 -0.30 0.02
CA TYR A 166 -0.66 -1.66 -0.15
C TYR A 166 -1.91 -1.86 0.70
N ASP A 167 -3.05 -2.06 0.06
CA ASP A 167 -4.33 -2.34 0.73
C ASP A 167 -4.58 -3.84 0.73
N GLU A 168 -4.35 -4.50 1.87
CA GLU A 168 -4.56 -5.94 2.09
C GLU A 168 -3.91 -6.82 0.98
N PRO A 169 -2.59 -6.73 0.76
CA PRO A 169 -1.92 -7.33 -0.42
C PRO A 169 -2.00 -8.87 -0.48
N THR A 170 -2.12 -9.54 0.67
CA THR A 170 -2.12 -11.01 0.79
C THR A 170 -3.52 -11.60 0.96
N THR A 171 -4.55 -10.78 1.10
CA THR A 171 -5.93 -11.26 1.30
C THR A 171 -6.40 -12.15 0.15
N GLY A 172 -6.93 -13.34 0.51
CA GLY A 172 -7.46 -14.32 -0.46
C GLY A 172 -6.40 -15.22 -1.10
N LEU A 173 -5.13 -15.14 -0.66
CA LEU A 173 -4.04 -16.00 -1.11
C LEU A 173 -3.76 -17.12 -0.09
N ASP A 174 -3.22 -18.21 -0.57
CA ASP A 174 -2.68 -19.27 0.29
C ASP A 174 -1.40 -18.81 1.01
N PRO A 175 -0.98 -19.46 2.11
CA PRO A 175 0.18 -19.01 2.90
C PRO A 175 1.50 -18.93 2.12
N VAL A 176 1.74 -19.83 1.15
CA VAL A 176 2.97 -19.83 0.35
C VAL A 176 3.00 -18.64 -0.60
N THR A 177 1.88 -18.39 -1.26
CA THR A 177 1.71 -17.24 -2.16
C THR A 177 1.76 -15.93 -1.38
N SER A 178 1.14 -15.85 -0.19
CA SER A 178 1.20 -14.70 0.72
C SER A 178 2.64 -14.37 1.10
N MET A 179 3.45 -15.38 1.49
CA MET A 179 4.86 -15.18 1.80
C MET A 179 5.66 -14.68 0.59
N THR A 180 5.30 -15.11 -0.62
CA THR A 180 5.93 -14.61 -1.86
C THR A 180 5.65 -13.12 -2.06
N ILE A 181 4.40 -12.67 -1.84
CA ILE A 181 4.04 -11.24 -1.92
C ILE A 181 4.76 -10.45 -0.82
N ASN A 182 4.83 -10.96 0.41
CA ASN A 182 5.54 -10.30 1.51
C ASN A 182 7.03 -10.09 1.18
N ARG A 183 7.69 -11.09 0.61
CA ARG A 183 9.09 -10.95 0.15
C ARG A 183 9.22 -9.92 -0.95
N LEU A 184 8.29 -9.87 -1.90
CA LEU A 184 8.28 -8.84 -2.94
C LEU A 184 8.14 -7.43 -2.37
N ILE A 185 7.31 -7.21 -1.34
CA ILE A 185 7.18 -5.90 -0.68
C ILE A 185 8.53 -5.45 -0.13
N VAL A 186 9.22 -6.32 0.62
CA VAL A 186 10.54 -6.01 1.21
C VAL A 186 11.60 -5.80 0.11
N ASP A 187 11.64 -6.68 -0.89
CA ASP A 187 12.59 -6.59 -2.00
C ASP A 187 12.41 -5.30 -2.81
N LEU A 188 11.17 -4.92 -3.12
CA LEU A 188 10.87 -3.70 -3.87
C LEU A 188 11.20 -2.45 -3.08
N ASN A 189 10.89 -2.42 -1.77
CA ASN A 189 11.28 -1.31 -0.90
C ASN A 189 12.79 -1.07 -0.96
N THR A 190 13.59 -2.14 -0.85
CA THR A 190 15.06 -2.05 -0.88
C THR A 190 15.59 -1.70 -2.28
N ARG A 191 15.12 -2.41 -3.33
CA ARG A 191 15.65 -2.26 -4.71
C ARG A 191 15.29 -0.93 -5.35
N LEU A 192 14.08 -0.42 -5.06
CA LEU A 192 13.58 0.82 -5.63
C LEU A 192 13.82 2.02 -4.70
N ALA A 193 14.37 1.79 -3.50
CA ALA A 193 14.52 2.80 -2.45
C ALA A 193 13.21 3.55 -2.17
N THR A 194 12.07 2.83 -2.20
CA THR A 194 10.73 3.38 -1.98
C THR A 194 10.37 3.38 -0.50
N THR A 195 9.37 4.16 -0.13
CA THR A 195 8.71 4.07 1.16
C THR A 195 7.44 3.25 1.01
N SER A 196 7.15 2.35 1.93
CA SER A 196 5.98 1.46 1.83
C SER A 196 5.05 1.64 3.01
N VAL A 197 3.74 1.77 2.75
CA VAL A 197 2.69 1.69 3.78
C VAL A 197 1.79 0.51 3.46
N VAL A 198 1.77 -0.48 4.34
CA VAL A 198 1.01 -1.72 4.16
C VAL A 198 -0.14 -1.74 5.15
N VAL A 199 -1.35 -1.89 4.67
CA VAL A 199 -2.53 -2.13 5.51
C VAL A 199 -2.84 -3.62 5.49
N THR A 200 -2.95 -4.23 6.66
CA THR A 200 -3.33 -5.64 6.77
C THR A 200 -3.98 -5.94 8.13
N HIS A 201 -4.70 -7.06 8.21
CA HIS A 201 -5.13 -7.68 9.45
C HIS A 201 -4.32 -8.97 9.74
N ASP A 202 -3.45 -9.39 8.81
CA ASP A 202 -2.59 -10.56 8.92
C ASP A 202 -1.32 -10.20 9.71
N ILE A 203 -1.21 -10.76 10.91
CA ILE A 203 -0.14 -10.48 11.87
C ILE A 203 1.20 -11.07 11.38
N ALA A 204 1.19 -12.28 10.79
CA ALA A 204 2.39 -12.91 10.28
C ALA A 204 3.03 -12.06 9.18
N SER A 205 2.21 -11.59 8.22
CA SER A 205 2.64 -10.64 7.20
C SER A 205 3.15 -9.35 7.81
N ALA A 206 2.42 -8.76 8.76
CA ALA A 206 2.81 -7.50 9.41
C ALA A 206 4.18 -7.62 10.09
N LEU A 207 4.38 -8.67 10.89
CA LEU A 207 5.65 -8.90 11.60
C LEU A 207 6.81 -9.23 10.67
N PHE A 208 6.53 -9.77 9.47
CA PHE A 208 7.56 -10.10 8.49
C PHE A 208 8.06 -8.90 7.71
N VAL A 209 7.14 -7.98 7.32
CA VAL A 209 7.51 -6.88 6.41
C VAL A 209 7.83 -5.57 7.10
N ALA A 210 7.36 -5.36 8.34
CA ALA A 210 7.39 -4.04 8.98
C ALA A 210 8.75 -3.67 9.58
N ASP A 211 9.20 -2.45 9.31
CA ASP A 211 10.15 -1.73 10.16
C ASP A 211 9.43 -1.14 11.38
N ARG A 212 8.21 -0.61 11.17
CA ARG A 212 7.32 -0.10 12.22
C ARG A 212 5.89 -0.56 12.01
N ILE A 213 5.17 -0.72 13.11
CA ILE A 213 3.75 -1.09 13.17
C ILE A 213 2.97 0.06 13.83
N ALA A 214 1.91 0.50 13.18
CA ALA A 214 0.90 1.39 13.72
C ALA A 214 -0.41 0.59 13.92
N PHE A 215 -0.82 0.36 15.17
CA PHE A 215 -2.03 -0.40 15.46
C PHE A 215 -3.23 0.53 15.57
N LEU A 216 -4.17 0.39 14.62
CA LEU A 216 -5.38 1.20 14.53
C LEU A 216 -6.53 0.50 15.24
N GLU A 217 -7.05 1.13 16.29
CA GLU A 217 -8.22 0.67 17.05
C GLU A 217 -9.19 1.83 17.29
N LYS A 218 -10.49 1.60 17.05
CA LYS A 218 -11.55 2.59 17.30
C LYS A 218 -11.24 3.98 16.75
N GLY A 219 -10.69 4.02 15.54
CA GLY A 219 -10.37 5.26 14.84
C GLY A 219 -9.13 6.01 15.34
N ARG A 220 -8.30 5.41 16.21
CA ARG A 220 -7.08 6.01 16.74
C ARG A 220 -5.89 5.03 16.67
N PHE A 221 -4.69 5.54 16.52
CA PHE A 221 -3.49 4.72 16.67
C PHE A 221 -3.21 4.48 18.16
N ALA A 222 -3.56 3.28 18.64
CA ALA A 222 -3.34 2.88 20.02
C ALA A 222 -1.88 2.51 20.32
N PHE A 223 -1.10 2.23 19.28
CA PHE A 223 0.32 1.93 19.35
C PHE A 223 1.01 2.32 18.05
N VAL A 224 2.24 2.83 18.14
CA VAL A 224 3.17 3.00 17.02
C VAL A 224 4.59 2.66 17.53
N GLY A 225 5.26 1.72 16.89
CA GLY A 225 6.60 1.29 17.28
C GLY A 225 7.12 0.14 16.41
N THR A 226 8.29 -0.40 16.76
CA THR A 226 8.88 -1.56 16.08
C THR A 226 8.08 -2.86 16.34
N PRO A 227 8.24 -3.92 15.51
CA PRO A 227 7.64 -5.23 15.78
C PRO A 227 7.98 -5.79 17.16
N ASP A 228 9.22 -5.59 17.64
CA ASP A 228 9.65 -6.03 18.97
C ASP A 228 8.98 -5.25 20.11
N GLU A 229 8.78 -3.96 19.93
CA GLU A 229 8.02 -3.13 20.88
C GLU A 229 6.53 -3.52 20.87
N ALA A 230 5.95 -3.85 19.70
CA ALA A 230 4.59 -4.32 19.60
C ALA A 230 4.35 -5.61 20.41
N ARG A 231 5.24 -6.58 20.29
CA ARG A 231 5.19 -7.84 21.07
C ARG A 231 5.27 -7.62 22.57
N ARG A 232 6.00 -6.58 23.04
CA ARG A 232 6.16 -6.24 24.45
C ARG A 232 5.19 -5.17 24.93
N SER A 233 4.29 -4.72 24.06
CA SER A 233 3.37 -3.63 24.35
C SER A 233 2.44 -3.93 25.51
N GLY A 234 2.21 -2.92 26.37
CA GLY A 234 1.18 -2.95 27.41
C GLY A 234 -0.24 -2.70 26.92
N VAL A 235 -0.41 -2.36 25.63
CA VAL A 235 -1.74 -2.07 25.03
C VAL A 235 -2.56 -3.35 24.96
N ALA A 236 -3.61 -3.43 25.78
CA ALA A 236 -4.43 -4.64 25.94
C ALA A 236 -5.03 -5.13 24.61
N ALA A 237 -5.54 -4.22 23.79
CA ALA A 237 -6.13 -4.54 22.50
C ALA A 237 -5.10 -5.12 21.51
N LEU A 238 -3.89 -4.54 21.44
CA LEU A 238 -2.81 -5.07 20.61
C LEU A 238 -2.39 -6.46 21.06
N ARG A 239 -2.22 -6.66 22.37
CA ARG A 239 -1.90 -8.00 22.91
C ARG A 239 -2.96 -9.03 22.59
N ALA A 240 -4.24 -8.68 22.76
CA ALA A 240 -5.35 -9.58 22.41
C ALA A 240 -5.36 -9.89 20.91
N PHE A 241 -5.06 -8.90 20.08
CA PHE A 241 -4.97 -9.06 18.63
C PHE A 241 -3.83 -10.02 18.24
N LEU A 242 -2.63 -9.82 18.79
CA LEU A 242 -1.46 -10.68 18.54
C LEU A 242 -1.70 -12.12 19.04
N ALA A 243 -2.29 -12.30 20.23
CA ALA A 243 -2.56 -13.63 20.81
C ALA A 243 -3.65 -14.43 20.05
N ALA A 244 -4.57 -13.76 19.36
CA ALA A 244 -5.63 -14.44 18.61
C ALA A 244 -5.07 -15.25 17.43
N GLU A 245 -3.95 -14.86 16.85
CA GLU A 245 -3.30 -15.62 15.78
C GLU A 245 -2.50 -16.83 16.32
N GLU A 246 -1.81 -16.66 17.46
CA GLU A 246 -1.08 -17.77 18.08
C GLU A 246 -2.01 -18.92 18.51
N ALA A 247 -3.29 -18.61 18.76
CA ALA A 247 -4.31 -19.60 19.12
C ALA A 247 -5.02 -20.23 17.91
N GLY A 248 -4.90 -19.64 16.72
CA GLY A 248 -5.51 -20.11 15.46
C GLY A 248 -4.55 -20.81 14.50
N ALA A 249 -3.26 -20.83 14.84
CA ALA A 249 -2.21 -21.55 14.13
C ALA A 249 -1.98 -22.91 14.80
#